data_1e5db06d172c300e8315f0142b4a3232
#
_entry.id   1e5db06d172c300e8315f0142b4a3232
#
_cell.length_a   1.000
_cell.length_b   1.000
_cell.length_c   1.000
_cell.angle_alpha   90.00
_cell.angle_beta   90.00
_cell.angle_gamma   90.00
#
_symmetry.space_group_name_H-M   'P 1'
#
loop_
_entity.id
_entity.type
_entity.pdbx_description
1 polymer ?
#
loop_
_entity_poly.entity_id
_entity_poly.type
_entity_poly.pdbx_seq_one_letter_code
_entity_poly.pdbx_strand_id
1 'polypeptide(L)'
;MVIDLLLVGSRIFASARILQHQITLVLAIQNLCWAYLRISNIKDQSMLSRRLLNLSCLLLCFLPFSASAQFAHTQQKEIVDAHGNVLHLRGTNLGNWMVPEGYMWNFDASVQSTREIEDLVSELLGPEKSAAFWHRYRETYVTKQDIHLIREAGFNSIRVPLHYKLFETDTAEGFFLLDRVIQWSHEEGLYVILDLHAAPGGQTGSNIDDSGGFPWLYDSPQEQAHLIAIWQRLARHYKNNPTVLGYDLLNEPIPHYKRLVPLNVKLEPLFKKLTAAVRQIDSHHILFLGGAQWDGNFAIFGAPFDDNTVYTFHKYWTKTDEAVIRQYLDFRDRYNVPLWMGESGENSDDWIARFVTLLEQYDVGWAFWPYKKIANTSAVATYLPPVGWDQIVAFAKLPRGTGYVEARLLERPDQETVDKAFEGLLENIEIRHCKTNPGYVKALGLKPVSVPQ
;
A
#
# COMPACT_ATOMS: atom_id res chain seq x y z
N MET A 1 23.05 -16.24 -14.93
CA MET A 1 24.02 -17.08 -14.18
C MET A 1 25.37 -16.40 -13.90
N VAL A 2 25.96 -15.59 -14.80
CA VAL A 2 27.24 -14.89 -14.51
C VAL A 2 27.01 -13.54 -13.81
N ILE A 3 25.90 -12.86 -14.06
CA ILE A 3 25.55 -11.56 -13.46
C ILE A 3 25.08 -11.73 -12.00
N ASP A 4 24.37 -12.79 -11.67
CA ASP A 4 23.92 -13.07 -10.30
C ASP A 4 25.09 -13.37 -9.36
N LEU A 5 26.15 -14.00 -9.84
CA LEU A 5 27.38 -14.20 -9.09
C LEU A 5 28.14 -12.91 -8.78
N LEU A 6 28.04 -11.88 -9.64
CA LEU A 6 28.68 -10.59 -9.43
C LEU A 6 27.94 -9.73 -8.39
N LEU A 7 26.59 -9.80 -8.32
CA LEU A 7 25.79 -9.09 -7.34
C LEU A 7 25.87 -9.71 -5.95
N VAL A 8 25.89 -11.02 -5.84
CA VAL A 8 26.16 -11.73 -4.59
C VAL A 8 27.59 -11.45 -4.12
N GLY A 9 28.55 -11.43 -5.04
CA GLY A 9 29.92 -11.02 -4.75
C GLY A 9 30.06 -9.62 -4.17
N SER A 10 29.36 -8.62 -4.73
CA SER A 10 29.44 -7.21 -4.25
C SER A 10 28.86 -7.04 -2.84
N ARG A 11 27.79 -7.75 -2.48
CA ARG A 11 27.20 -7.71 -1.13
C ARG A 11 28.09 -8.43 -0.10
N ILE A 12 28.71 -9.54 -0.47
CA ILE A 12 29.69 -10.23 0.36
C ILE A 12 30.93 -9.35 0.56
N PHE A 13 31.38 -8.62 -0.46
CA PHE A 13 32.49 -7.68 -0.35
C PHE A 13 32.18 -6.45 0.50
N ALA A 14 30.94 -5.92 0.47
CA ALA A 14 30.54 -4.80 1.35
C ALA A 14 30.48 -5.23 2.81
N SER A 15 29.87 -6.37 3.11
CA SER A 15 29.83 -6.96 4.45
C SER A 15 31.22 -7.35 4.95
N ALA A 16 32.09 -7.89 4.08
CA ALA A 16 33.46 -8.21 4.39
C ALA A 16 34.30 -6.94 4.70
N ARG A 17 34.08 -5.83 4.00
CA ARG A 17 34.76 -4.54 4.31
C ARG A 17 34.36 -3.97 5.66
N ILE A 18 33.07 -4.01 6.03
CA ILE A 18 32.60 -3.57 7.34
C ILE A 18 33.20 -4.45 8.43
N LEU A 19 33.17 -5.76 8.27
CA LEU A 19 33.78 -6.72 9.20
C LEU A 19 35.29 -6.50 9.31
N GLN A 20 35.97 -6.24 8.20
CA GLN A 20 37.42 -5.96 8.17
C GLN A 20 37.77 -4.65 8.85
N HIS A 21 36.96 -3.58 8.72
CA HIS A 21 37.10 -2.34 9.46
C HIS A 21 36.90 -2.53 10.96
N GLN A 22 35.93 -3.33 11.35
CA GLN A 22 35.67 -3.66 12.76
C GLN A 22 36.81 -4.46 13.39
N ILE A 23 37.29 -5.48 12.68
CA ILE A 23 38.46 -6.26 13.11
C ILE A 23 39.69 -5.37 13.24
N THR A 24 39.91 -4.43 12.32
CA THR A 24 41.04 -3.49 12.33
C THR A 24 40.95 -2.54 13.52
N LEU A 25 39.75 -2.06 13.86
CA LEU A 25 39.52 -1.19 15.01
C LEU A 25 39.74 -1.92 16.33
N VAL A 26 39.29 -3.15 16.47
CA VAL A 26 39.50 -4.00 17.65
C VAL A 26 40.98 -4.28 17.84
N LEU A 27 41.69 -4.63 16.77
CA LEU A 27 43.15 -4.85 16.81
C LEU A 27 43.92 -3.57 17.15
N ALA A 28 43.48 -2.39 16.66
CA ALA A 28 44.08 -1.11 17.02
C ALA A 28 43.87 -0.78 18.49
N ILE A 29 42.71 -1.02 19.06
CA ILE A 29 42.42 -0.83 20.48
C ILE A 29 43.23 -1.80 21.33
N GLN A 30 43.34 -3.06 20.94
CA GLN A 30 44.18 -4.05 21.62
C GLN A 30 45.66 -3.62 21.62
N ASN A 31 46.16 -3.13 20.49
CA ASN A 31 47.56 -2.63 20.39
C ASN A 31 47.78 -1.38 21.24
N LEU A 32 46.81 -0.46 21.33
CA LEU A 32 46.89 0.68 22.24
C LEU A 32 46.89 0.27 23.72
N CYS A 33 46.07 -0.69 24.11
CA CYS A 33 46.06 -1.26 25.44
C CYS A 33 47.42 -1.94 25.79
N TRP A 34 47.99 -2.70 24.84
CA TRP A 34 49.32 -3.30 25.02
C TRP A 34 50.45 -2.27 25.08
N ALA A 35 50.38 -1.20 24.28
CA ALA A 35 51.34 -0.07 24.34
C ALA A 35 51.25 0.63 25.68
N TYR A 36 50.06 0.93 26.21
CA TYR A 36 49.84 1.54 27.51
C TYR A 36 50.39 0.66 28.66
N LEU A 37 50.15 -0.65 28.63
CA LEU A 37 50.70 -1.60 29.61
C LEU A 37 52.22 -1.74 29.55
N ARG A 38 52.87 -1.51 28.40
CA ARG A 38 54.34 -1.48 28.25
C ARG A 38 54.96 -0.19 28.78
N ILE A 39 54.27 0.95 28.70
CA ILE A 39 54.74 2.26 29.14
C ILE A 39 54.60 2.40 30.65
N SER A 40 53.62 1.74 31.27
CA SER A 40 53.31 1.85 32.70
C SER A 40 54.14 0.91 33.59
N ASN A 41 55.33 0.53 33.29
CA ASN A 41 56.38 -0.12 34.08
C ASN A 41 55.92 -0.90 35.37
N ILE A 42 54.76 -1.53 35.30
CA ILE A 42 54.17 -2.29 36.42
C ILE A 42 54.73 -3.71 36.37
N LYS A 43 55.64 -3.99 37.32
CA LYS A 43 56.34 -5.27 37.43
C LYS A 43 55.50 -6.44 37.93
N ASP A 44 54.20 -6.27 38.17
CA ASP A 44 53.35 -7.32 38.70
C ASP A 44 52.17 -7.62 37.73
N GLN A 45 52.44 -8.51 36.80
CA GLN A 45 51.39 -9.06 35.93
C GLN A 45 50.59 -10.15 36.66
N SER A 46 49.88 -9.76 37.70
CA SER A 46 48.99 -10.67 38.41
C SER A 46 47.77 -11.06 37.55
N MET A 47 47.16 -12.21 37.83
CA MET A 47 45.95 -12.72 37.16
C MET A 47 44.83 -11.69 37.09
N LEU A 48 44.87 -10.62 37.85
CA LEU A 48 43.88 -9.54 37.91
C LEU A 48 43.87 -8.71 36.60
N SER A 49 45.06 -8.41 36.01
CA SER A 49 45.17 -7.63 34.79
C SER A 49 44.64 -8.39 33.56
N ARG A 50 44.85 -9.70 33.51
CA ARG A 50 44.27 -10.56 32.46
C ARG A 50 42.75 -10.71 32.59
N ARG A 51 42.21 -10.77 33.82
CA ARG A 51 40.76 -10.80 34.06
C ARG A 51 40.09 -9.47 33.72
N LEU A 52 40.72 -8.34 34.02
CA LEU A 52 40.22 -6.99 33.65
C LEU A 52 40.25 -6.79 32.13
N LEU A 53 41.26 -7.24 31.42
CA LEU A 53 41.34 -7.15 29.97
C LEU A 53 40.25 -8.03 29.28
N ASN A 54 40.06 -9.26 29.80
CA ASN A 54 39.00 -10.13 29.31
C ASN A 54 37.61 -9.59 29.65
N LEU A 55 37.41 -8.96 30.81
CA LEU A 55 36.13 -8.33 31.17
C LEU A 55 35.84 -7.09 30.31
N SER A 56 36.87 -6.29 29.98
CA SER A 56 36.73 -5.14 29.06
C SER A 56 36.45 -5.54 27.65
N CYS A 57 37.03 -6.65 27.16
CA CYS A 57 36.67 -7.22 25.85
C CYS A 57 35.27 -7.80 25.85
N LEU A 58 34.80 -8.44 26.92
CA LEU A 58 33.43 -8.89 27.07
C LEU A 58 32.44 -7.74 27.14
N LEU A 59 32.76 -6.66 27.87
CA LEU A 59 31.91 -5.45 27.95
C LEU A 59 31.82 -4.70 26.60
N LEU A 60 32.86 -4.71 25.78
CA LEU A 60 32.84 -4.15 24.43
C LEU A 60 31.98 -5.00 23.45
N CYS A 61 31.83 -6.29 23.70
CA CYS A 61 30.92 -7.15 22.93
C CYS A 61 29.45 -6.96 23.33
N PHE A 62 29.17 -6.32 24.47
CA PHE A 62 27.83 -5.99 24.96
C PHE A 62 27.46 -4.51 24.80
N LEU A 63 28.29 -3.71 24.11
CA LEU A 63 27.80 -2.42 23.67
C LEU A 63 26.60 -2.71 22.76
N PRO A 64 25.40 -2.19 23.08
CA PRO A 64 24.27 -2.35 22.17
C PRO A 64 24.74 -1.75 20.86
N PHE A 65 24.90 -2.57 19.83
CA PHE A 65 24.84 -2.08 18.48
C PHE A 65 23.51 -1.31 18.43
N SER A 66 23.57 0.00 18.38
CA SER A 66 22.43 0.75 17.93
C SER A 66 22.14 0.18 16.54
N ALA A 67 21.25 -0.81 16.49
CA ALA A 67 20.67 -1.23 15.22
C ALA A 67 20.14 0.06 14.63
N SER A 68 20.83 0.62 13.64
CA SER A 68 20.33 1.71 12.81
C SER A 68 18.89 1.35 12.49
N ALA A 69 17.96 2.24 12.70
CA ALA A 69 16.56 1.96 12.43
C ALA A 69 16.46 1.40 11.01
N GLN A 70 16.04 0.15 10.90
CA GLN A 70 15.93 -0.52 9.60
C GLN A 70 14.71 -0.04 8.82
N PHE A 71 13.81 0.70 9.50
CA PHE A 71 12.49 1.09 9.02
C PHE A 71 12.40 2.60 8.84
N ALA A 72 11.66 3.00 7.83
CA ALA A 72 11.17 4.36 7.73
C ALA A 72 10.23 4.66 8.91
N HIS A 73 10.20 5.90 9.37
CA HIS A 73 9.39 6.31 10.51
C HIS A 73 8.99 7.78 10.40
N THR A 74 8.13 8.23 11.28
CA THR A 74 7.74 9.65 11.34
C THR A 74 8.69 10.43 12.24
N GLN A 75 9.07 11.62 11.81
CA GLN A 75 9.85 12.57 12.58
C GLN A 75 9.22 13.95 12.46
N GLN A 76 8.52 14.40 13.49
CA GLN A 76 7.76 15.65 13.44
C GLN A 76 6.75 15.64 12.27
N LYS A 77 6.83 16.60 11.35
CA LYS A 77 5.95 16.72 10.18
C LYS A 77 6.39 15.87 8.98
N GLU A 78 7.47 15.12 9.11
CA GLU A 78 8.11 14.41 8.02
C GLU A 78 8.00 12.90 8.16
N ILE A 79 8.01 12.21 7.03
CA ILE A 79 8.34 10.80 6.94
C ILE A 79 9.82 10.73 6.60
N VAL A 80 10.60 9.94 7.33
CA VAL A 80 12.03 9.76 7.08
C VAL A 80 12.36 8.30 6.82
N ASP A 81 13.39 8.08 5.99
CA ASP A 81 13.92 6.74 5.75
C ASP A 81 14.70 6.20 6.95
N ALA A 82 15.21 4.99 6.85
CA ALA A 82 16.04 4.33 7.87
C ALA A 82 17.34 5.09 8.21
N HIS A 83 17.73 6.06 7.39
CA HIS A 83 18.94 6.88 7.57
C HIS A 83 18.64 8.30 8.09
N GLY A 84 17.34 8.61 8.28
CA GLY A 84 16.89 9.95 8.71
C GLY A 84 16.76 10.96 7.57
N ASN A 85 16.83 10.53 6.30
CA ASN A 85 16.56 11.41 5.16
C ASN A 85 15.07 11.57 4.96
N VAL A 86 14.62 12.79 4.67
CA VAL A 86 13.21 13.06 4.35
C VAL A 86 12.76 12.26 3.13
N LEU A 87 11.66 11.56 3.26
CA LEU A 87 11.08 10.70 2.24
C LEU A 87 9.81 11.35 1.67
N HIS A 88 9.93 12.07 0.57
CA HIS A 88 8.78 12.57 -0.19
C HIS A 88 8.16 11.42 -0.98
N LEU A 89 7.01 10.94 -0.53
CA LEU A 89 6.29 9.85 -1.19
C LEU A 89 5.64 10.35 -2.48
N ARG A 90 5.99 9.73 -3.60
CA ARG A 90 5.39 9.91 -4.92
C ARG A 90 4.92 8.54 -5.39
N GLY A 91 3.64 8.27 -5.22
CA GLY A 91 3.09 6.94 -5.37
C GLY A 91 1.98 6.83 -6.40
N THR A 92 1.63 5.59 -6.70
CA THR A 92 0.41 5.22 -7.42
C THR A 92 -0.31 4.10 -6.69
N ASN A 93 -1.62 4.00 -6.89
CA ASN A 93 -2.45 2.97 -6.27
C ASN A 93 -2.63 1.78 -7.24
N LEU A 94 -2.39 0.55 -6.77
CA LEU A 94 -2.67 -0.67 -7.53
C LEU A 94 -4.17 -1.01 -7.48
N GLY A 95 -5.02 -0.03 -7.77
CA GLY A 95 -6.47 -0.17 -7.77
C GLY A 95 -6.98 -1.20 -8.79
N ASN A 96 -8.18 -1.72 -8.56
CA ASN A 96 -8.83 -2.72 -9.40
C ASN A 96 -8.13 -4.10 -9.44
N TRP A 97 -7.13 -4.34 -8.62
CA TRP A 97 -6.39 -5.60 -8.58
C TRP A 97 -7.00 -6.59 -7.57
N MET A 98 -6.79 -6.35 -6.27
CA MET A 98 -7.36 -7.19 -5.20
C MET A 98 -8.75 -6.72 -4.75
N VAL A 99 -9.12 -5.49 -5.12
CA VAL A 99 -10.43 -4.88 -4.90
C VAL A 99 -10.95 -4.36 -6.23
N PRO A 100 -11.60 -5.19 -7.05
CA PRO A 100 -12.27 -4.73 -8.26
C PRO A 100 -13.43 -3.80 -7.93
N GLU A 101 -13.55 -2.71 -8.71
CA GLU A 101 -14.63 -1.74 -8.60
C GLU A 101 -15.38 -1.60 -9.93
N GLY A 102 -16.69 -1.61 -9.87
CA GLY A 102 -17.52 -1.72 -11.08
C GLY A 102 -17.32 -0.62 -12.11
N TYR A 103 -17.09 0.62 -11.67
CA TYR A 103 -16.81 1.72 -12.60
C TYR A 103 -15.49 1.54 -13.36
N MET A 104 -14.50 0.84 -12.77
CA MET A 104 -13.26 0.48 -13.44
C MET A 104 -13.40 -0.66 -14.45
N TRP A 105 -14.58 -1.28 -14.52
CA TRP A 105 -14.98 -2.29 -15.50
C TRP A 105 -16.04 -1.76 -16.49
N ASN A 106 -16.40 -0.48 -16.39
CA ASN A 106 -17.47 0.19 -17.13
C ASN A 106 -18.88 -0.33 -16.81
N PHE A 107 -19.10 -0.90 -15.61
CA PHE A 107 -20.40 -1.44 -15.19
C PHE A 107 -21.35 -0.39 -14.62
N ASP A 108 -20.90 0.86 -14.46
CA ASP A 108 -21.65 1.98 -13.86
C ASP A 108 -22.16 1.65 -12.43
N ALA A 109 -23.35 2.17 -12.09
CA ALA A 109 -23.97 1.98 -10.78
C ALA A 109 -24.70 0.62 -10.61
N SER A 110 -24.73 -0.22 -11.63
CA SER A 110 -25.51 -1.47 -11.60
C SER A 110 -24.76 -2.64 -10.95
N VAL A 111 -23.43 -2.62 -11.02
CA VAL A 111 -22.54 -3.62 -10.42
C VAL A 111 -21.34 -2.82 -9.90
N GLN A 112 -21.24 -2.63 -8.59
CA GLN A 112 -20.29 -1.69 -8.00
C GLN A 112 -19.19 -2.35 -7.17
N SER A 113 -19.59 -3.18 -6.20
CA SER A 113 -18.67 -3.81 -5.27
C SER A 113 -17.96 -5.03 -5.86
N THR A 114 -16.85 -5.41 -5.24
CA THR A 114 -16.13 -6.66 -5.58
C THR A 114 -17.07 -7.86 -5.61
N ARG A 115 -17.92 -8.02 -4.58
CA ARG A 115 -18.91 -9.12 -4.51
C ARG A 115 -19.87 -9.11 -5.71
N GLU A 116 -20.43 -7.95 -6.06
CA GLU A 116 -21.36 -7.85 -7.19
C GLU A 116 -20.69 -8.17 -8.53
N ILE A 117 -19.41 -7.84 -8.68
CA ILE A 117 -18.60 -8.21 -9.84
C ILE A 117 -18.33 -9.73 -9.84
N GLU A 118 -17.96 -10.31 -8.69
CA GLU A 118 -17.78 -11.75 -8.53
C GLU A 118 -19.06 -12.52 -8.85
N ASP A 119 -20.20 -12.04 -8.38
CA ASP A 119 -21.53 -12.60 -8.68
C ASP A 119 -21.83 -12.55 -10.19
N LEU A 120 -21.55 -11.41 -10.85
CA LEU A 120 -21.74 -11.26 -12.30
C LEU A 120 -20.84 -12.22 -13.09
N VAL A 121 -19.57 -12.30 -12.72
CA VAL A 121 -18.61 -13.21 -13.38
C VAL A 121 -19.05 -14.67 -13.19
N SER A 122 -19.52 -15.04 -12.00
CA SER A 122 -20.03 -16.38 -11.71
C SER A 122 -21.33 -16.68 -12.48
N GLU A 123 -22.23 -15.71 -12.63
CA GLU A 123 -23.43 -15.83 -13.43
C GLU A 123 -23.13 -16.09 -14.92
N LEU A 124 -22.10 -15.44 -15.46
CA LEU A 124 -21.73 -15.53 -16.87
C LEU A 124 -20.83 -16.74 -17.17
N LEU A 125 -19.85 -17.04 -16.36
CA LEU A 125 -18.87 -18.12 -16.60
C LEU A 125 -19.26 -19.46 -15.95
N GLY A 126 -20.11 -19.43 -14.94
CA GLY A 126 -20.34 -20.54 -14.03
C GLY A 126 -19.23 -20.66 -12.96
N PRO A 127 -19.46 -21.42 -11.88
CA PRO A 127 -18.62 -21.37 -10.69
C PRO A 127 -17.18 -21.80 -10.93
N GLU A 128 -16.94 -22.86 -11.71
CA GLU A 128 -15.60 -23.39 -11.95
C GLU A 128 -14.75 -22.44 -12.81
N LYS A 129 -15.28 -21.95 -13.94
CA LYS A 129 -14.57 -21.01 -14.80
C LYS A 129 -14.39 -19.66 -14.11
N SER A 130 -15.35 -19.22 -13.28
CA SER A 130 -15.23 -18.00 -12.48
C SER A 130 -14.06 -18.07 -11.49
N ALA A 131 -13.91 -19.17 -10.75
CA ALA A 131 -12.80 -19.36 -9.84
C ALA A 131 -11.43 -19.33 -10.57
N ALA A 132 -11.35 -20.02 -11.71
CA ALA A 132 -10.14 -20.02 -12.55
C ALA A 132 -9.84 -18.62 -13.14
N PHE A 133 -10.87 -17.88 -13.55
CA PHE A 133 -10.74 -16.51 -14.03
C PHE A 133 -10.16 -15.60 -12.95
N TRP A 134 -10.71 -15.61 -11.73
CA TRP A 134 -10.25 -14.74 -10.66
C TRP A 134 -8.82 -15.02 -10.23
N HIS A 135 -8.43 -16.29 -10.20
CA HIS A 135 -7.04 -16.66 -9.93
C HIS A 135 -6.09 -16.08 -11.00
N ARG A 136 -6.39 -16.30 -12.29
CA ARG A 136 -5.61 -15.76 -13.41
C ARG A 136 -5.63 -14.22 -13.42
N TYR A 137 -6.77 -13.59 -13.17
CA TYR A 137 -6.91 -12.14 -13.12
C TYR A 137 -5.94 -11.54 -12.09
N ARG A 138 -5.96 -12.05 -10.87
CA ARG A 138 -5.08 -11.55 -9.81
C ARG A 138 -3.59 -11.81 -10.08
N GLU A 139 -3.24 -12.92 -10.71
CA GLU A 139 -1.86 -13.21 -11.09
C GLU A 139 -1.35 -12.36 -12.26
N THR A 140 -2.25 -11.92 -13.14
CA THR A 140 -1.90 -11.25 -14.40
C THR A 140 -1.99 -9.72 -14.30
N TYR A 141 -2.90 -9.18 -13.47
CA TYR A 141 -3.17 -7.74 -13.40
C TYR A 141 -1.96 -6.94 -12.92
N VAL A 142 -1.22 -7.45 -11.95
CA VAL A 142 0.04 -6.86 -11.48
C VAL A 142 1.15 -7.89 -11.57
N THR A 143 2.18 -7.58 -12.35
CA THR A 143 3.34 -8.42 -12.60
C THR A 143 4.63 -7.69 -12.23
N LYS A 144 5.78 -8.39 -12.27
CA LYS A 144 7.09 -7.77 -12.07
C LYS A 144 7.35 -6.62 -13.07
N GLN A 145 6.85 -6.75 -14.30
CA GLN A 145 7.01 -5.73 -15.33
C GLN A 145 6.22 -4.46 -15.00
N ASP A 146 5.04 -4.58 -14.36
CA ASP A 146 4.27 -3.44 -13.86
C ASP A 146 5.06 -2.66 -12.80
N ILE A 147 5.64 -3.36 -11.84
CA ILE A 147 6.45 -2.74 -10.77
C ILE A 147 7.71 -2.06 -11.35
N HIS A 148 8.36 -2.70 -12.30
CA HIS A 148 9.49 -2.11 -13.02
C HIS A 148 9.08 -0.82 -13.76
N LEU A 149 7.95 -0.83 -14.49
CA LEU A 149 7.42 0.34 -15.19
C LEU A 149 7.12 1.50 -14.24
N ILE A 150 6.51 1.22 -13.08
CA ILE A 150 6.25 2.22 -12.03
C ILE A 150 7.57 2.85 -11.58
N ARG A 151 8.59 2.05 -11.31
CA ARG A 151 9.91 2.55 -10.91
C ARG A 151 10.58 3.39 -11.99
N GLU A 152 10.55 2.95 -13.25
CA GLU A 152 11.12 3.67 -14.37
C GLU A 152 10.46 5.04 -14.61
N ALA A 153 9.15 5.14 -14.34
CA ALA A 153 8.41 6.39 -14.38
C ALA A 153 8.88 7.39 -13.31
N GLY A 154 9.53 6.93 -12.25
CA GLY A 154 10.06 7.77 -11.19
C GLY A 154 9.23 7.78 -9.90
N PHE A 155 8.23 6.91 -9.78
CA PHE A 155 7.58 6.67 -8.50
C PHE A 155 8.57 6.07 -7.49
N ASN A 156 8.34 6.30 -6.21
CA ASN A 156 9.11 5.71 -5.11
C ASN A 156 8.26 4.89 -4.13
N SER A 157 6.96 4.86 -4.35
CA SER A 157 6.03 4.09 -3.52
C SER A 157 4.83 3.59 -4.31
N ILE A 158 4.22 2.53 -3.80
CA ILE A 158 2.93 2.01 -4.26
C ILE A 158 2.01 1.83 -3.05
N ARG A 159 0.73 2.14 -3.22
CA ARG A 159 -0.33 1.78 -2.28
C ARG A 159 -1.09 0.60 -2.84
N VAL A 160 -1.32 -0.42 -2.03
CA VAL A 160 -1.93 -1.68 -2.44
C VAL A 160 -3.26 -1.85 -1.73
N PRO A 161 -4.39 -1.61 -2.43
CA PRO A 161 -5.73 -1.90 -1.92
C PRO A 161 -5.93 -3.39 -1.66
N LEU A 162 -6.32 -3.75 -0.43
CA LEU A 162 -6.52 -5.11 0.04
C LEU A 162 -7.99 -5.36 0.33
N HIS A 163 -8.51 -6.49 -0.13
CA HIS A 163 -9.82 -7.00 0.29
C HIS A 163 -9.63 -7.99 1.44
N TYR A 164 -10.30 -7.80 2.57
CA TYR A 164 -10.13 -8.63 3.77
C TYR A 164 -10.26 -10.13 3.50
N LYS A 165 -11.17 -10.55 2.60
CA LYS A 165 -11.40 -11.97 2.24
C LYS A 165 -10.15 -12.68 1.71
N LEU A 166 -9.22 -11.95 1.11
CA LEU A 166 -7.97 -12.51 0.59
C LEU A 166 -6.92 -12.75 1.70
N PHE A 167 -7.24 -12.42 2.96
CA PHE A 167 -6.31 -12.52 4.11
C PHE A 167 -6.92 -13.24 5.32
N GLU A 168 -7.93 -14.08 5.09
CA GLU A 168 -8.66 -14.80 6.15
C GLU A 168 -7.82 -15.86 6.87
N THR A 169 -6.82 -16.42 6.21
CA THR A 169 -5.90 -17.41 6.77
C THR A 169 -4.45 -17.04 6.45
N ASP A 170 -3.48 -17.60 7.18
CA ASP A 170 -2.06 -17.36 6.94
C ASP A 170 -1.55 -17.95 5.61
N THR A 171 -2.33 -18.81 4.98
CA THR A 171 -2.05 -19.42 3.67
C THR A 171 -2.98 -18.91 2.57
N ALA A 172 -3.70 -17.82 2.81
CA ALA A 172 -4.62 -17.24 1.84
C ALA A 172 -3.87 -16.70 0.61
N GLU A 173 -4.55 -16.72 -0.54
CA GLU A 173 -4.00 -16.27 -1.84
C GLU A 173 -3.44 -14.84 -1.77
N GLY A 174 -4.07 -13.96 -0.98
CA GLY A 174 -3.63 -12.57 -0.83
C GLY A 174 -2.19 -12.43 -0.36
N PHE A 175 -1.73 -13.28 0.59
CA PHE A 175 -0.33 -13.26 1.03
C PHE A 175 0.63 -13.64 -0.08
N PHE A 176 0.33 -14.69 -0.84
CA PHE A 176 1.17 -15.11 -1.96
C PHE A 176 1.32 -14.01 -3.02
N LEU A 177 0.23 -13.32 -3.37
CA LEU A 177 0.24 -12.22 -4.32
C LEU A 177 1.00 -11.01 -3.78
N LEU A 178 0.75 -10.66 -2.53
CA LEU A 178 1.34 -9.49 -1.88
C LEU A 178 2.84 -9.67 -1.63
N ASP A 179 3.28 -10.86 -1.21
CA ASP A 179 4.70 -11.21 -1.04
C ASP A 179 5.49 -11.02 -2.33
N ARG A 180 4.92 -11.41 -3.48
CA ARG A 180 5.54 -11.21 -4.80
C ARG A 180 5.69 -9.72 -5.13
N VAL A 181 4.65 -8.93 -4.93
CA VAL A 181 4.70 -7.48 -5.21
C VAL A 181 5.68 -6.78 -4.28
N ILE A 182 5.71 -7.14 -2.99
CA ILE A 182 6.68 -6.60 -2.04
C ILE A 182 8.11 -6.99 -2.42
N GLN A 183 8.33 -8.25 -2.85
CA GLN A 183 9.65 -8.70 -3.31
C GLN A 183 10.09 -7.91 -4.56
N TRP A 184 9.23 -7.73 -5.56
CA TRP A 184 9.55 -6.94 -6.76
C TRP A 184 9.78 -5.47 -6.42
N SER A 185 8.99 -4.91 -5.49
CA SER A 185 9.18 -3.55 -5.00
C SER A 185 10.51 -3.38 -4.28
N HIS A 186 10.92 -4.36 -3.49
CA HIS A 186 12.25 -4.39 -2.86
C HIS A 186 13.37 -4.36 -3.91
N GLU A 187 13.27 -5.17 -4.95
CA GLU A 187 14.26 -5.24 -6.04
C GLU A 187 14.38 -3.92 -6.79
N GLU A 188 13.26 -3.19 -6.94
CA GLU A 188 13.20 -1.89 -7.62
C GLU A 188 13.42 -0.69 -6.69
N GLY A 189 13.52 -0.90 -5.36
CA GLY A 189 13.70 0.16 -4.38
C GLY A 189 12.46 1.04 -4.20
N LEU A 190 11.26 0.43 -4.27
CA LEU A 190 9.97 1.05 -3.98
C LEU A 190 9.52 0.69 -2.56
N TYR A 191 8.88 1.64 -1.88
CA TYR A 191 8.13 1.37 -0.67
C TYR A 191 6.70 0.90 -0.98
N VAL A 192 6.15 0.05 -0.10
CA VAL A 192 4.78 -0.48 -0.23
C VAL A 192 3.95 -0.07 0.97
N ILE A 193 2.78 0.54 0.72
CA ILE A 193 1.78 0.87 1.74
C ILE A 193 0.64 -0.13 1.57
N LEU A 194 0.32 -0.87 2.64
CA LEU A 194 -0.77 -1.82 2.67
C LEU A 194 -2.05 -1.10 3.10
N ASP A 195 -3.04 -1.07 2.25
CA ASP A 195 -4.30 -0.38 2.49
C ASP A 195 -5.45 -1.38 2.64
N LEU A 196 -6.14 -1.38 3.77
CA LEU A 196 -7.36 -2.17 3.88
C LEU A 196 -8.54 -1.42 3.25
N HIS A 197 -8.72 -1.70 1.98
CA HIS A 197 -9.67 -1.01 1.10
C HIS A 197 -11.11 -1.50 1.26
N ALA A 198 -11.28 -2.78 1.56
CA ALA A 198 -12.57 -3.37 1.88
C ALA A 198 -12.49 -4.14 3.19
N ALA A 199 -13.21 -3.69 4.22
CA ALA A 199 -13.18 -4.20 5.58
C ALA A 199 -14.38 -5.14 5.88
N PRO A 200 -14.24 -6.08 6.85
CA PRO A 200 -15.35 -6.88 7.34
C PRO A 200 -16.52 -6.00 7.81
N GLY A 201 -17.74 -6.37 7.46
CA GLY A 201 -18.94 -5.60 7.79
C GLY A 201 -19.11 -4.30 7.00
N GLY A 202 -18.10 -3.91 6.22
CA GLY A 202 -18.07 -2.70 5.40
C GLY A 202 -17.88 -1.40 6.21
N GLN A 203 -17.05 -0.50 5.68
CA GLN A 203 -16.74 0.78 6.29
C GLN A 203 -17.51 1.95 5.67
N THR A 204 -18.08 1.77 4.47
CA THR A 204 -18.78 2.83 3.74
C THR A 204 -20.27 2.59 3.57
N GLY A 205 -20.69 1.37 3.39
CA GLY A 205 -22.04 1.03 2.94
C GLY A 205 -22.25 1.32 1.45
N SER A 206 -21.18 1.40 0.65
CA SER A 206 -21.19 1.81 -0.74
C SER A 206 -20.31 0.88 -1.60
N ASN A 207 -19.91 1.36 -2.77
CA ASN A 207 -19.29 0.60 -3.86
C ASN A 207 -17.93 -0.04 -3.56
N ILE A 208 -17.15 0.48 -2.64
CA ILE A 208 -15.80 -0.01 -2.38
C ILE A 208 -15.76 -1.17 -1.37
N ASP A 209 -16.86 -1.47 -0.72
CA ASP A 209 -16.95 -2.56 0.24
C ASP A 209 -18.16 -3.47 -0.02
N ASP A 210 -18.17 -4.63 0.61
CA ASP A 210 -19.22 -5.64 0.46
C ASP A 210 -20.35 -5.49 1.51
N SER A 211 -20.55 -4.32 2.08
CA SER A 211 -21.48 -4.06 3.19
C SER A 211 -22.95 -4.33 2.90
N GLY A 212 -23.35 -4.31 1.64
CA GLY A 212 -24.77 -4.48 1.25
C GLY A 212 -25.65 -3.27 1.61
N GLY A 213 -25.08 -2.06 1.70
CA GLY A 213 -25.80 -0.80 1.81
C GLY A 213 -25.77 -0.12 3.18
N PHE A 214 -25.10 -0.71 4.19
CA PHE A 214 -24.88 -0.08 5.49
C PHE A 214 -23.53 -0.47 6.08
N PRO A 215 -22.73 0.48 6.63
CA PRO A 215 -21.40 0.19 7.18
C PRO A 215 -21.50 -0.40 8.61
N TRP A 216 -21.73 -1.69 8.69
CA TRP A 216 -21.92 -2.41 9.97
C TRP A 216 -20.65 -2.47 10.82
N LEU A 217 -19.48 -2.23 10.27
CA LEU A 217 -18.22 -2.24 11.01
C LEU A 217 -18.26 -1.39 12.28
N TYR A 218 -18.91 -0.22 12.24
CA TYR A 218 -18.94 0.68 13.40
C TYR A 218 -19.88 0.26 14.52
N ASP A 219 -20.83 -0.62 14.23
CA ASP A 219 -21.87 -1.08 15.16
C ASP A 219 -21.74 -2.54 15.56
N SER A 220 -20.92 -3.32 14.86
CA SER A 220 -20.72 -4.74 15.13
C SER A 220 -19.39 -5.02 15.84
N PRO A 221 -19.40 -5.38 17.12
CA PRO A 221 -18.19 -5.82 17.81
C PRO A 221 -17.52 -7.05 17.16
N GLN A 222 -18.32 -7.90 16.49
CA GLN A 222 -17.82 -9.06 15.76
C GLN A 222 -16.99 -8.64 14.55
N GLU A 223 -17.49 -7.70 13.72
CA GLU A 223 -16.77 -7.20 12.55
C GLU A 223 -15.52 -6.41 12.95
N GLN A 224 -15.58 -5.66 14.06
CA GLN A 224 -14.38 -5.00 14.60
C GLN A 224 -13.33 -6.01 15.06
N ALA A 225 -13.75 -7.11 15.74
CA ALA A 225 -12.82 -8.17 16.14
C ALA A 225 -12.23 -8.89 14.92
N HIS A 226 -13.03 -9.09 13.87
CA HIS A 226 -12.58 -9.67 12.61
C HIS A 226 -11.54 -8.77 11.92
N LEU A 227 -11.82 -7.48 11.80
CA LEU A 227 -10.89 -6.48 11.26
C LEU A 227 -9.56 -6.46 12.04
N ILE A 228 -9.62 -6.50 13.36
CA ILE A 228 -8.43 -6.59 14.22
C ILE A 228 -7.64 -7.86 13.91
N ALA A 229 -8.30 -9.00 13.75
CA ALA A 229 -7.63 -10.28 13.44
C ALA A 229 -6.92 -10.24 12.07
N ILE A 230 -7.53 -9.61 11.05
CA ILE A 230 -6.90 -9.39 9.74
C ILE A 230 -5.63 -8.55 9.90
N TRP A 231 -5.69 -7.39 10.56
CA TRP A 231 -4.52 -6.54 10.77
C TRP A 231 -3.44 -7.21 11.61
N GLN A 232 -3.81 -7.97 12.63
CA GLN A 232 -2.84 -8.73 13.41
C GLN A 232 -2.13 -9.81 12.58
N ARG A 233 -2.82 -10.41 11.62
CA ARG A 233 -2.24 -11.38 10.69
C ARG A 233 -1.28 -10.71 9.72
N LEU A 234 -1.67 -9.61 9.08
CA LEU A 234 -0.82 -8.80 8.22
C LEU A 234 0.43 -8.31 8.97
N ALA A 235 0.25 -7.74 10.15
CA ALA A 235 1.35 -7.26 10.98
C ALA A 235 2.32 -8.39 11.37
N ARG A 236 1.85 -9.58 11.76
CA ARG A 236 2.73 -10.72 12.05
C ARG A 236 3.57 -11.13 10.85
N HIS A 237 2.97 -11.12 9.67
CA HIS A 237 3.62 -11.52 8.43
C HIS A 237 4.70 -10.51 8.00
N TYR A 238 4.40 -9.21 8.09
CA TYR A 238 5.25 -8.15 7.52
C TYR A 238 6.10 -7.37 8.52
N LYS A 239 5.97 -7.52 9.84
CA LYS A 239 6.66 -6.72 10.87
C LYS A 239 8.19 -6.61 10.74
N ASN A 240 8.83 -7.51 9.99
CA ASN A 240 10.28 -7.51 9.78
C ASN A 240 10.65 -7.09 8.34
N ASN A 241 9.72 -6.63 7.53
CA ASN A 241 9.96 -6.31 6.13
C ASN A 241 10.02 -4.78 5.90
N PRO A 242 11.21 -4.16 5.80
CA PRO A 242 11.34 -2.71 5.67
C PRO A 242 10.90 -2.15 4.30
N THR A 243 10.58 -3.00 3.31
CA THR A 243 9.99 -2.59 2.04
C THR A 243 8.54 -2.16 2.24
N VAL A 244 7.84 -2.76 3.20
CA VAL A 244 6.55 -2.26 3.67
C VAL A 244 6.82 -0.98 4.46
N LEU A 245 6.28 0.14 3.98
CA LEU A 245 6.40 1.43 4.65
C LEU A 245 5.47 1.50 5.86
N GLY A 246 4.26 1.01 5.69
CA GLY A 246 3.24 1.07 6.74
C GLY A 246 1.89 0.50 6.32
N TYR A 247 0.94 0.68 7.22
CA TYR A 247 -0.41 0.14 7.17
C TYR A 247 -1.43 1.27 7.15
N ASP A 248 -2.15 1.40 6.06
CA ASP A 248 -3.31 2.29 5.91
C ASP A 248 -4.54 1.52 6.44
N LEU A 249 -4.93 1.87 7.67
CA LEU A 249 -5.74 0.98 8.49
C LEU A 249 -7.18 0.80 7.98
N LEU A 250 -7.70 1.78 7.24
CA LEU A 250 -9.07 1.71 6.72
C LEU A 250 -9.28 2.77 5.64
N ASN A 251 -9.51 2.34 4.42
CA ASN A 251 -9.79 3.20 3.28
C ASN A 251 -11.13 3.91 3.40
N GLU A 252 -11.15 5.22 3.18
CA GLU A 252 -12.36 6.04 2.97
C GLU A 252 -13.52 5.77 3.93
N PRO A 253 -13.30 5.77 5.25
CA PRO A 253 -14.34 5.44 6.21
C PRO A 253 -15.47 6.49 6.21
N ILE A 254 -16.69 6.00 6.38
CA ILE A 254 -17.90 6.81 6.59
C ILE A 254 -18.12 7.86 5.50
N PRO A 255 -18.92 7.58 4.47
CA PRO A 255 -19.26 8.55 3.41
C PRO A 255 -19.93 9.79 3.98
N HIS A 256 -19.94 10.89 3.20
CA HIS A 256 -20.60 12.14 3.63
C HIS A 256 -22.12 12.16 3.46
N TYR A 257 -22.77 10.98 3.41
CA TYR A 257 -24.23 10.91 3.49
C TYR A 257 -24.71 11.33 4.87
N LYS A 258 -25.64 12.31 4.92
CA LYS A 258 -26.10 12.95 6.15
C LYS A 258 -26.48 11.96 7.26
N ARG A 259 -27.11 10.84 6.90
CA ARG A 259 -27.55 9.78 7.83
C ARG A 259 -26.40 8.97 8.45
N LEU A 260 -25.20 9.00 7.87
CA LEU A 260 -24.03 8.29 8.37
C LEU A 260 -23.10 9.16 9.23
N VAL A 261 -23.24 10.50 9.17
CA VAL A 261 -22.45 11.44 9.99
C VAL A 261 -22.45 11.09 11.50
N PRO A 262 -23.55 10.59 12.10
CA PRO A 262 -23.52 10.17 13.50
C PRO A 262 -22.51 9.03 13.83
N LEU A 263 -22.02 8.31 12.82
CA LEU A 263 -20.98 7.29 13.01
C LEU A 263 -19.58 7.89 13.24
N ASN A 264 -19.38 9.16 12.92
CA ASN A 264 -18.07 9.84 13.04
C ASN A 264 -17.43 9.66 14.41
N VAL A 265 -18.23 9.74 15.48
CA VAL A 265 -17.73 9.57 16.88
C VAL A 265 -17.19 8.19 17.19
N LYS A 266 -17.42 7.21 16.32
CA LYS A 266 -16.97 5.81 16.47
C LYS A 266 -15.63 5.55 15.76
N LEU A 267 -15.22 6.41 14.82
CA LEU A 267 -14.07 6.15 13.96
C LEU A 267 -12.74 6.22 14.75
N GLU A 268 -12.48 7.33 15.44
CA GLU A 268 -11.24 7.44 16.24
C GLU A 268 -11.12 6.35 17.32
N PRO A 269 -12.19 5.99 18.10
CA PRO A 269 -12.15 4.83 18.99
C PRO A 269 -11.81 3.51 18.28
N LEU A 270 -12.28 3.29 17.05
CA LEU A 270 -11.94 2.12 16.27
C LEU A 270 -10.45 2.14 15.88
N PHE A 271 -9.93 3.27 15.39
CA PHE A 271 -8.51 3.41 15.08
C PHE A 271 -7.62 3.17 16.31
N LYS A 272 -8.00 3.65 17.49
CA LYS A 272 -7.27 3.37 18.74
C LYS A 272 -7.20 1.88 19.07
N LYS A 273 -8.30 1.14 18.83
CA LYS A 273 -8.31 -0.33 19.00
C LYS A 273 -7.40 -1.03 18.00
N LEU A 274 -7.47 -0.63 16.72
CA LEU A 274 -6.65 -1.19 15.66
C LEU A 274 -5.16 -0.92 15.90
N THR A 275 -4.82 0.33 16.21
CA THR A 275 -3.45 0.73 16.56
C THR A 275 -2.91 -0.09 17.72
N ALA A 276 -3.65 -0.19 18.82
CA ALA A 276 -3.23 -0.98 19.98
C ALA A 276 -3.00 -2.45 19.62
N ALA A 277 -3.85 -3.03 18.78
CA ALA A 277 -3.72 -4.42 18.34
C ALA A 277 -2.52 -4.65 17.40
N VAL A 278 -2.26 -3.73 16.48
CA VAL A 278 -1.08 -3.78 15.59
C VAL A 278 0.19 -3.59 16.42
N ARG A 279 0.24 -2.60 17.31
CA ARG A 279 1.43 -2.28 18.13
C ARG A 279 1.86 -3.39 19.09
N GLN A 280 0.95 -4.29 19.49
CA GLN A 280 1.31 -5.51 20.22
C GLN A 280 2.20 -6.47 19.41
N ILE A 281 2.21 -6.34 18.07
CA ILE A 281 2.90 -7.25 17.16
C ILE A 281 4.03 -6.54 16.43
N ASP A 282 3.78 -5.30 16.01
CA ASP A 282 4.64 -4.49 15.17
C ASP A 282 4.76 -3.06 15.71
N SER A 283 5.93 -2.73 16.21
CA SER A 283 6.25 -1.40 16.74
C SER A 283 6.95 -0.50 15.70
N HIS A 284 7.22 -1.01 14.49
CA HIS A 284 8.12 -0.36 13.55
C HIS A 284 7.40 0.35 12.40
N HIS A 285 6.41 -0.31 11.79
CA HIS A 285 5.75 0.24 10.61
C HIS A 285 4.89 1.46 10.94
N ILE A 286 4.86 2.40 10.01
CA ILE A 286 4.00 3.58 10.07
C ILE A 286 2.53 3.16 10.00
N LEU A 287 1.66 3.81 10.77
CA LEU A 287 0.22 3.68 10.62
C LEU A 287 -0.32 4.91 9.88
N PHE A 288 -1.15 4.68 8.87
CA PHE A 288 -1.85 5.74 8.17
C PHE A 288 -3.31 5.76 8.63
N LEU A 289 -3.79 6.94 9.01
CA LEU A 289 -5.14 7.14 9.53
C LEU A 289 -5.88 8.16 8.68
N GLY A 290 -6.94 7.72 8.03
CA GLY A 290 -7.81 8.55 7.22
C GLY A 290 -8.97 9.17 8.00
N GLY A 291 -9.40 10.36 7.61
CA GLY A 291 -10.55 11.02 8.22
C GLY A 291 -11.89 10.38 7.84
N ALA A 292 -12.97 10.76 8.51
CA ALA A 292 -14.30 10.41 8.05
C ALA A 292 -14.65 11.13 6.73
N GLN A 293 -15.80 10.81 6.14
CA GLN A 293 -16.30 11.40 4.89
C GLN A 293 -15.31 11.23 3.73
N TRP A 294 -15.01 9.96 3.41
CA TRP A 294 -14.08 9.62 2.32
C TRP A 294 -12.68 10.19 2.56
N ASP A 295 -12.12 9.97 3.76
CA ASP A 295 -10.84 10.53 4.24
C ASP A 295 -10.76 12.06 4.22
N GLY A 296 -11.91 12.74 4.13
CA GLY A 296 -12.00 14.19 3.96
C GLY A 296 -12.13 14.98 5.24
N ASN A 297 -12.51 14.38 6.38
CA ASN A 297 -12.87 15.10 7.60
C ASN A 297 -11.97 14.76 8.78
N PHE A 298 -11.02 15.64 9.08
CA PHE A 298 -10.11 15.50 10.23
C PHE A 298 -10.69 16.02 11.57
N ALA A 299 -11.87 16.62 11.56
CA ALA A 299 -12.50 17.07 12.80
C ALA A 299 -12.90 15.92 13.74
N ILE A 300 -12.83 14.67 13.26
CA ILE A 300 -13.04 13.46 14.07
C ILE A 300 -11.86 13.13 14.97
N PHE A 301 -10.67 13.66 14.67
CA PHE A 301 -9.45 13.35 15.40
C PHE A 301 -9.23 14.30 16.57
N GLY A 302 -8.90 13.75 17.72
CA GLY A 302 -8.29 14.46 18.85
C GLY A 302 -6.77 14.60 18.68
N ALA A 303 -6.05 14.68 19.81
CA ALA A 303 -4.59 14.64 19.79
C ALA A 303 -4.09 13.26 19.33
N PRO A 304 -2.93 13.20 18.63
CA PRO A 304 -2.32 11.93 18.24
C PRO A 304 -2.16 10.98 19.42
N PHE A 305 -2.35 9.70 19.17
CA PHE A 305 -2.32 8.63 20.18
C PHE A 305 -1.30 7.55 19.87
N ASP A 306 -0.50 7.73 18.84
CA ASP A 306 0.62 6.86 18.44
C ASP A 306 1.71 7.74 17.83
N ASP A 307 2.97 7.47 18.18
CA ASP A 307 4.11 8.33 17.83
C ASP A 307 4.63 8.08 16.41
N ASN A 308 4.18 7.02 15.72
CA ASN A 308 4.60 6.67 14.37
C ASN A 308 3.40 6.59 13.41
N THR A 309 2.67 7.70 13.35
CA THR A 309 1.43 7.82 12.57
C THR A 309 1.51 8.96 11.56
N VAL A 310 1.01 8.70 10.36
CA VAL A 310 0.76 9.66 9.29
C VAL A 310 -0.76 9.85 9.16
N TYR A 311 -1.21 11.08 8.98
CA TYR A 311 -2.61 11.34 8.71
C TYR A 311 -2.82 11.48 7.21
N THR A 312 -3.73 10.66 6.66
CA THR A 312 -4.01 10.59 5.23
C THR A 312 -5.34 11.23 4.88
N PHE A 313 -5.41 11.84 3.70
CA PHE A 313 -6.65 12.39 3.15
C PHE A 313 -6.76 12.09 1.66
N HIS A 314 -8.00 12.05 1.15
CA HIS A 314 -8.32 11.88 -0.26
C HIS A 314 -9.00 13.13 -0.81
N LYS A 315 -8.68 13.49 -2.07
CA LYS A 315 -9.29 14.63 -2.77
C LYS A 315 -9.48 14.35 -4.24
N TYR A 316 -10.74 14.37 -4.64
CA TYR A 316 -11.14 14.22 -6.04
C TYR A 316 -12.01 15.40 -6.46
N TRP A 317 -11.93 15.80 -7.72
CA TRP A 317 -12.82 16.77 -8.39
C TRP A 317 -12.99 18.10 -7.65
N THR A 318 -11.97 18.54 -6.95
CA THR A 318 -11.99 19.80 -6.20
C THR A 318 -11.30 20.92 -6.99
N LYS A 319 -11.27 22.13 -6.43
CA LYS A 319 -10.33 23.16 -6.85
C LYS A 319 -8.89 22.72 -6.53
N THR A 320 -7.92 23.35 -7.17
CA THR A 320 -6.49 23.12 -6.96
C THR A 320 -5.83 24.30 -6.25
N ASP A 321 -6.50 24.83 -5.23
CA ASP A 321 -6.01 25.92 -4.38
C ASP A 321 -5.81 25.45 -2.94
N GLU A 322 -5.06 26.22 -2.16
CA GLU A 322 -4.72 25.91 -0.78
C GLU A 322 -5.95 25.68 0.11
N ALA A 323 -7.07 26.34 -0.16
CA ALA A 323 -8.27 26.25 0.67
C ALA A 323 -8.79 24.81 0.78
N VAL A 324 -8.57 23.98 -0.26
CA VAL A 324 -9.03 22.58 -0.27
C VAL A 324 -8.23 21.66 0.64
N ILE A 325 -6.98 22.03 0.99
CA ILE A 325 -6.11 21.26 1.88
C ILE A 325 -5.84 21.94 3.23
N ARG A 326 -6.35 23.17 3.43
CA ARG A 326 -6.07 24.00 4.61
C ARG A 326 -6.36 23.29 5.93
N GLN A 327 -7.48 22.60 6.07
CA GLN A 327 -7.82 21.89 7.31
C GLN A 327 -6.77 20.83 7.71
N TYR A 328 -6.15 20.17 6.72
CA TYR A 328 -5.11 19.16 6.96
C TYR A 328 -3.80 19.82 7.36
N LEU A 329 -3.43 20.92 6.68
CA LEU A 329 -2.25 21.71 7.04
C LEU A 329 -2.37 22.26 8.47
N ASP A 330 -3.53 22.79 8.85
CA ASP A 330 -3.80 23.28 10.21
C ASP A 330 -3.70 22.15 11.25
N PHE A 331 -4.15 20.94 10.90
CA PHE A 331 -4.01 19.76 11.76
C PHE A 331 -2.54 19.34 11.91
N ARG A 332 -1.80 19.25 10.80
CA ARG A 332 -0.36 18.99 10.77
C ARG A 332 0.39 19.96 11.67
N ASP A 333 0.10 21.26 11.53
CA ASP A 333 0.81 22.32 12.22
C ASP A 333 0.48 22.34 13.72
N ARG A 334 -0.78 22.05 14.07
CA ARG A 334 -1.24 21.97 15.47
C ARG A 334 -0.57 20.83 16.23
N TYR A 335 -0.44 19.66 15.61
CA TYR A 335 -0.01 18.44 16.28
C TYR A 335 1.41 18.01 15.91
N ASN A 336 2.06 18.73 15.01
CA ASN A 336 3.42 18.42 14.53
C ASN A 336 3.55 16.98 14.01
N VAL A 337 2.64 16.56 13.14
CA VAL A 337 2.52 15.22 12.56
C VAL A 337 2.60 15.27 11.03
N PRO A 338 3.06 14.23 10.34
CA PRO A 338 3.11 14.21 8.88
C PRO A 338 1.74 14.03 8.25
N LEU A 339 1.61 14.54 7.02
CA LEU A 339 0.47 14.35 6.13
C LEU A 339 0.87 13.58 4.88
N TRP A 340 -0.09 12.87 4.35
CA TRP A 340 0.01 12.21 3.06
C TRP A 340 -1.34 12.23 2.33
N MET A 341 -1.34 12.47 1.02
CA MET A 341 -2.53 12.36 0.19
C MET A 341 -2.58 10.95 -0.40
N GLY A 342 -3.41 10.09 0.20
CA GLY A 342 -3.49 8.65 -0.13
C GLY A 342 -4.12 8.37 -1.48
N GLU A 343 -5.07 9.21 -1.89
CA GLU A 343 -5.71 9.10 -3.20
C GLU A 343 -6.11 10.45 -3.79
N SER A 344 -5.90 10.55 -5.09
CA SER A 344 -6.43 11.58 -5.97
C SER A 344 -6.29 11.11 -7.42
N GLY A 345 -6.91 11.82 -8.36
CA GLY A 345 -6.84 11.46 -9.79
C GLY A 345 -8.16 11.63 -10.50
N GLU A 346 -8.45 10.72 -11.46
CA GLU A 346 -9.72 10.69 -12.20
C GLU A 346 -10.08 12.05 -12.82
N ASN A 347 -9.09 12.79 -13.32
CA ASN A 347 -9.24 14.14 -13.84
C ASN A 347 -8.35 14.39 -15.07
N SER A 348 -8.42 15.58 -15.64
CA SER A 348 -7.55 16.01 -16.75
C SER A 348 -6.09 16.15 -16.29
N ASP A 349 -5.15 15.95 -17.22
CA ASP A 349 -3.72 16.13 -16.96
C ASP A 349 -3.39 17.53 -16.41
N ASP A 350 -4.08 18.57 -16.89
CA ASP A 350 -3.91 19.94 -16.41
C ASP A 350 -4.35 20.12 -14.95
N TRP A 351 -5.48 19.52 -14.56
CA TRP A 351 -5.91 19.51 -13.16
C TRP A 351 -4.91 18.77 -12.26
N ILE A 352 -4.46 17.58 -12.70
CA ILE A 352 -3.49 16.76 -11.97
C ILE A 352 -2.19 17.52 -11.76
N ALA A 353 -1.65 18.17 -12.81
CA ALA A 353 -0.42 18.93 -12.72
C ALA A 353 -0.52 20.08 -11.70
N ARG A 354 -1.65 20.81 -11.69
CA ARG A 354 -1.87 21.85 -10.69
C ARG A 354 -2.01 21.29 -9.27
N PHE A 355 -2.68 20.16 -9.12
CA PHE A 355 -2.88 19.58 -7.79
C PHE A 355 -1.58 18.99 -7.22
N VAL A 356 -0.76 18.33 -8.05
CA VAL A 356 0.60 17.91 -7.68
C VAL A 356 1.44 19.11 -7.26
N THR A 357 1.42 20.21 -8.05
CA THR A 357 2.15 21.43 -7.71
C THR A 357 1.73 21.99 -6.34
N LEU A 358 0.42 21.98 -6.04
CA LEU A 358 -0.08 22.39 -4.73
C LEU A 358 0.45 21.50 -3.61
N LEU A 359 0.41 20.17 -3.76
CA LEU A 359 0.88 19.23 -2.73
C LEU A 359 2.37 19.38 -2.47
N GLU A 360 3.18 19.44 -3.53
CA GLU A 360 4.64 19.62 -3.48
C GLU A 360 5.02 20.96 -2.82
N GLN A 361 4.25 22.03 -3.06
CA GLN A 361 4.47 23.34 -2.42
C GLN A 361 4.35 23.29 -0.91
N TYR A 362 3.57 22.36 -0.36
CA TYR A 362 3.33 22.19 1.07
C TYR A 362 4.02 20.95 1.65
N ASP A 363 4.97 20.35 0.93
CA ASP A 363 5.69 19.15 1.34
C ASP A 363 4.75 17.99 1.71
N VAL A 364 3.66 17.80 0.95
CA VAL A 364 2.71 16.71 1.13
C VAL A 364 2.99 15.63 0.09
N GLY A 365 3.44 14.48 0.54
CA GLY A 365 3.57 13.29 -0.29
C GLY A 365 2.21 12.80 -0.80
N TRP A 366 2.20 12.02 -1.90
CA TRP A 366 0.98 11.64 -2.58
C TRP A 366 1.03 10.25 -3.21
N ALA A 367 -0.15 9.64 -3.43
CA ALA A 367 -0.36 8.52 -4.33
C ALA A 367 -1.58 8.77 -5.19
N PHE A 368 -1.40 8.73 -6.51
CA PHE A 368 -2.51 8.95 -7.44
C PHE A 368 -3.19 7.65 -7.84
N TRP A 369 -4.50 7.73 -8.05
CA TRP A 369 -5.39 6.64 -8.44
C TRP A 369 -5.77 6.76 -9.93
N PRO A 370 -5.84 5.63 -10.65
CA PRO A 370 -5.20 4.34 -10.37
C PRO A 370 -3.94 4.13 -11.23
N TYR A 371 -3.19 3.07 -10.96
CA TYR A 371 -2.10 2.64 -11.82
C TYR A 371 -2.58 2.22 -13.22
N LYS A 372 -3.60 1.36 -13.29
CA LYS A 372 -4.08 0.74 -14.54
C LYS A 372 -5.62 0.81 -14.62
N LYS A 373 -6.17 1.17 -15.79
CA LYS A 373 -7.62 1.31 -15.98
C LYS A 373 -8.05 0.98 -17.41
N ILE A 374 -9.29 0.47 -17.56
CA ILE A 374 -9.91 0.18 -18.86
C ILE A 374 -10.30 1.48 -19.57
N ALA A 375 -9.94 1.62 -20.85
CA ALA A 375 -10.39 2.69 -21.75
C ALA A 375 -10.31 4.13 -21.19
N ASN A 376 -9.39 4.41 -20.28
CA ASN A 376 -9.27 5.71 -19.63
C ASN A 376 -7.80 6.12 -19.50
N THR A 377 -7.49 7.38 -19.82
CA THR A 377 -6.12 7.91 -19.82
C THR A 377 -5.70 8.57 -18.50
N SER A 378 -6.63 8.74 -17.54
CA SER A 378 -6.30 9.22 -16.20
C SER A 378 -5.78 8.05 -15.33
N ALA A 379 -4.71 7.43 -15.77
CA ALA A 379 -3.99 6.32 -15.15
C ALA A 379 -2.59 6.23 -15.76
N VAL A 380 -1.66 5.53 -15.12
CA VAL A 380 -0.31 5.31 -15.69
C VAL A 380 -0.39 4.45 -16.95
N ALA A 381 -1.21 3.41 -16.94
CA ALA A 381 -1.43 2.51 -18.07
C ALA A 381 -2.93 2.32 -18.35
N THR A 382 -3.25 2.11 -19.61
CA THR A 382 -4.62 1.85 -20.11
C THR A 382 -4.63 0.55 -20.88
N TYR A 383 -5.62 -0.32 -20.60
CA TYR A 383 -5.95 -1.46 -21.44
C TYR A 383 -7.28 -1.24 -22.17
N LEU A 384 -7.43 -1.86 -23.33
CA LEU A 384 -8.63 -1.73 -24.15
C LEU A 384 -9.68 -2.76 -23.73
N PRO A 385 -10.98 -2.45 -23.83
CA PRO A 385 -12.03 -3.45 -23.69
C PRO A 385 -11.82 -4.57 -24.72
N PRO A 386 -11.98 -5.84 -24.36
CA PRO A 386 -11.90 -6.95 -25.30
C PRO A 386 -13.15 -6.99 -26.21
N VAL A 387 -13.08 -7.78 -27.27
CA VAL A 387 -14.22 -8.02 -28.16
C VAL A 387 -15.37 -8.63 -27.37
N GLY A 388 -16.58 -8.10 -27.54
CA GLY A 388 -17.80 -8.54 -26.84
C GLY A 388 -17.97 -7.95 -25.43
N TRP A 389 -17.03 -7.10 -24.94
CA TRP A 389 -17.14 -6.48 -23.62
C TRP A 389 -18.35 -5.56 -23.48
N ASP A 390 -18.77 -4.91 -24.55
CA ASP A 390 -19.99 -4.08 -24.61
C ASP A 390 -21.25 -4.87 -24.28
N GLN A 391 -21.32 -6.14 -24.70
CA GLN A 391 -22.44 -7.04 -24.37
C GLN A 391 -22.38 -7.45 -22.89
N ILE A 392 -21.20 -7.68 -22.34
CA ILE A 392 -21.04 -7.95 -20.90
C ILE A 392 -21.50 -6.73 -20.09
N VAL A 393 -21.07 -5.52 -20.48
CA VAL A 393 -21.49 -4.25 -19.85
C VAL A 393 -23.00 -4.04 -19.97
N ALA A 394 -23.60 -4.29 -21.13
CA ALA A 394 -25.04 -4.19 -21.32
C ALA A 394 -25.80 -5.17 -20.40
N PHE A 395 -25.34 -6.42 -20.32
CA PHE A 395 -25.91 -7.41 -19.41
C PHE A 395 -25.75 -7.05 -17.92
N ALA A 396 -24.62 -6.50 -17.53
CA ALA A 396 -24.37 -6.04 -16.16
C ALA A 396 -25.39 -4.97 -15.70
N LYS A 397 -25.87 -4.15 -16.62
CA LYS A 397 -26.86 -3.08 -16.37
C LYS A 397 -28.29 -3.57 -16.21
N LEU A 398 -28.57 -4.81 -16.55
CA LEU A 398 -29.94 -5.37 -16.41
C LEU A 398 -30.31 -5.53 -14.94
N PRO A 399 -31.51 -5.15 -14.52
CA PRO A 399 -31.93 -5.32 -13.14
C PRO A 399 -31.82 -6.76 -12.65
N ARG A 400 -31.41 -6.93 -11.40
CA ARG A 400 -31.35 -8.20 -10.69
C ARG A 400 -32.52 -8.31 -9.71
N GLY A 401 -33.23 -9.40 -9.76
CA GLY A 401 -34.35 -9.66 -8.86
C GLY A 401 -35.34 -10.63 -9.47
N THR A 402 -36.21 -11.20 -8.67
CA THR A 402 -37.15 -12.27 -9.07
C THR A 402 -38.09 -11.88 -10.20
N GLY A 403 -38.45 -10.60 -10.33
CA GLY A 403 -39.31 -10.10 -11.43
C GLY A 403 -38.62 -9.92 -12.78
N TYR A 404 -37.27 -10.05 -12.83
CA TYR A 404 -36.46 -9.75 -14.02
C TYR A 404 -35.68 -10.96 -14.55
N VAL A 405 -35.89 -12.16 -13.97
CA VAL A 405 -35.14 -13.38 -14.34
C VAL A 405 -35.30 -13.67 -15.83
N GLU A 406 -36.50 -13.57 -16.37
CA GLU A 406 -36.78 -13.83 -17.79
C GLU A 406 -36.02 -12.85 -18.70
N ALA A 407 -36.04 -11.54 -18.38
CA ALA A 407 -35.30 -10.53 -19.14
C ALA A 407 -33.81 -10.82 -19.16
N ARG A 408 -33.22 -11.19 -18.03
CA ARG A 408 -31.80 -11.55 -17.96
C ARG A 408 -31.47 -12.81 -18.76
N LEU A 409 -32.35 -13.82 -18.76
CA LEU A 409 -32.17 -15.03 -19.57
C LEU A 409 -32.22 -14.75 -21.07
N LEU A 410 -33.12 -13.85 -21.50
CA LEU A 410 -33.29 -13.49 -22.91
C LEU A 410 -32.12 -12.60 -23.42
N GLU A 411 -31.64 -11.70 -22.60
CA GLU A 411 -30.59 -10.73 -22.95
C GLU A 411 -29.16 -11.22 -22.59
N ARG A 412 -29.06 -12.45 -22.07
CA ARG A 412 -27.74 -13.01 -21.74
C ARG A 412 -26.93 -13.24 -23.02
N PRO A 413 -25.68 -12.71 -23.10
CA PRO A 413 -24.82 -13.02 -24.24
C PRO A 413 -24.63 -14.54 -24.40
N ASP A 414 -24.43 -14.99 -25.63
CA ASP A 414 -24.11 -16.39 -25.88
C ASP A 414 -22.75 -16.77 -25.22
N GLN A 415 -22.57 -18.05 -24.93
CA GLN A 415 -21.43 -18.51 -24.16
C GLN A 415 -20.09 -18.29 -24.89
N GLU A 416 -20.08 -18.31 -26.22
CA GLU A 416 -18.87 -18.07 -27.01
C GLU A 416 -18.42 -16.61 -26.85
N THR A 417 -19.35 -15.66 -26.89
CA THR A 417 -19.12 -14.24 -26.66
C THR A 417 -18.63 -14.02 -25.23
N VAL A 418 -19.22 -14.63 -24.21
CA VAL A 418 -18.80 -14.55 -22.81
C VAL A 418 -17.39 -15.06 -22.65
N ASP A 419 -17.08 -16.27 -23.11
CA ASP A 419 -15.78 -16.90 -23.00
C ASP A 419 -14.69 -16.04 -23.68
N LYS A 420 -14.94 -15.53 -24.89
CA LYS A 420 -14.02 -14.62 -25.61
C LYS A 420 -13.78 -13.30 -24.87
N ALA A 421 -14.84 -12.71 -24.32
CA ALA A 421 -14.74 -11.43 -23.62
C ALA A 421 -13.87 -11.56 -22.34
N PHE A 422 -14.07 -12.61 -21.54
CA PHE A 422 -13.29 -12.80 -20.33
C PHE A 422 -11.83 -13.26 -20.60
N GLU A 423 -11.61 -14.13 -21.58
CA GLU A 423 -10.26 -14.47 -22.02
C GLU A 423 -9.53 -13.26 -22.59
N GLY A 424 -10.18 -12.46 -23.45
CA GLY A 424 -9.62 -11.23 -23.98
C GLY A 424 -9.34 -10.18 -22.90
N LEU A 425 -10.14 -10.13 -21.83
CA LEU A 425 -9.85 -9.27 -20.68
C LEU A 425 -8.55 -9.67 -19.99
N LEU A 426 -8.36 -10.97 -19.73
CA LEU A 426 -7.14 -11.51 -19.12
C LEU A 426 -5.91 -11.23 -19.99
N GLU A 427 -6.03 -11.27 -21.29
CA GLU A 427 -4.96 -10.91 -22.23
C GLU A 427 -4.68 -9.39 -22.20
N ASN A 428 -5.73 -8.56 -22.27
CA ASN A 428 -5.58 -7.11 -22.39
C ASN A 428 -5.04 -6.44 -21.13
N ILE A 429 -5.26 -7.02 -19.94
CA ILE A 429 -4.72 -6.48 -18.68
C ILE A 429 -3.22 -6.75 -18.49
N GLU A 430 -2.63 -7.66 -19.27
CA GLU A 430 -1.18 -7.83 -19.26
C GLU A 430 -0.48 -6.55 -19.70
N ILE A 431 0.53 -6.10 -18.96
CA ILE A 431 1.17 -4.80 -19.22
C ILE A 431 1.70 -4.67 -20.65
N ARG A 432 2.17 -5.75 -21.27
CA ARG A 432 2.64 -5.76 -22.66
C ARG A 432 1.55 -5.40 -23.69
N HIS A 433 0.27 -5.56 -23.35
CA HIS A 433 -0.87 -5.20 -24.20
C HIS A 433 -1.48 -3.85 -23.82
N CYS A 434 -1.02 -3.24 -22.74
CA CYS A 434 -1.46 -1.92 -22.30
C CYS A 434 -0.77 -0.81 -23.10
N LYS A 435 -1.32 0.40 -23.00
CA LYS A 435 -0.69 1.64 -23.45
C LYS A 435 -0.40 2.51 -22.24
N THR A 436 0.82 3.04 -22.14
CA THR A 436 1.13 4.06 -21.15
C THR A 436 0.52 5.40 -21.55
N ASN A 437 0.22 6.23 -20.56
CA ASN A 437 -0.35 7.56 -20.73
C ASN A 437 0.70 8.63 -20.42
N PRO A 438 1.54 9.03 -21.39
CA PRO A 438 2.66 9.94 -21.14
C PRO A 438 2.20 11.32 -20.66
N GLY A 439 1.02 11.77 -21.06
CA GLY A 439 0.41 13.02 -20.57
C GLY A 439 0.17 12.98 -19.08
N TYR A 440 -0.49 11.92 -18.61
CA TYR A 440 -0.77 11.69 -17.19
C TYR A 440 0.53 11.60 -16.35
N VAL A 441 1.49 10.79 -16.77
CA VAL A 441 2.79 10.64 -16.08
C VAL A 441 3.54 11.98 -16.01
N LYS A 442 3.53 12.75 -17.10
CA LYS A 442 4.12 14.10 -17.14
C LYS A 442 3.38 15.07 -16.22
N ALA A 443 2.05 14.98 -16.12
CA ALA A 443 1.24 15.81 -15.22
C ALA A 443 1.58 15.55 -13.74
N LEU A 444 1.99 14.33 -13.41
CA LEU A 444 2.52 13.99 -12.08
C LEU A 444 3.94 14.51 -11.82
N GLY A 445 4.56 15.23 -12.76
CA GLY A 445 5.95 15.66 -12.64
C GLY A 445 6.98 14.55 -12.81
N LEU A 446 6.56 13.40 -13.37
CA LEU A 446 7.36 12.20 -13.51
C LEU A 446 7.81 12.00 -14.97
N LYS A 447 8.69 11.02 -15.19
CA LYS A 447 9.25 10.69 -16.49
C LYS A 447 8.29 9.78 -17.27
N PRO A 448 7.81 10.18 -18.47
CA PRO A 448 7.05 9.29 -19.33
C PRO A 448 7.85 8.02 -19.69
N VAL A 449 7.17 6.90 -19.62
CA VAL A 449 7.71 5.56 -19.91
C VAL A 449 6.92 4.89 -21.01
N SER A 450 7.52 3.88 -21.64
CA SER A 450 6.86 3.04 -22.62
C SER A 450 6.79 1.61 -22.10
N VAL A 451 5.72 0.91 -22.44
CA VAL A 451 5.62 -0.53 -22.15
C VAL A 451 6.78 -1.25 -22.84
N PRO A 452 7.51 -2.13 -22.14
CA PRO A 452 8.52 -2.99 -22.76
C PRO A 452 7.89 -3.84 -23.88
N GLN A 453 8.52 -3.86 -25.05
CA GLN A 453 8.11 -4.69 -26.19
C GLN A 453 8.43 -6.16 -25.95
#